data_29e7b3907bd4f929d8c6473ed3669606
#
_entry.id   29e7b3907bd4f929d8c6473ed3669606
#
_cell.length_a   1.000
_cell.length_b   1.000
_cell.length_c   1.000
_cell.angle_alpha   90.00
_cell.angle_beta   90.00
_cell.angle_gamma   90.00
#
_symmetry.space_group_name_H-M   'P 1'
#
loop_
_entity.id
_entity.type
_entity.pdbx_description
1 polymer ?
#
loop_
_entity_poly.entity_id
_entity_poly.type
_entity_poly.pdbx_seq_one_letter_code
_entity_poly.pdbx_strand_id
1 'polypeptide(L)'
;MPYRLLFGLMLLPSLACAAELAEIRNYKAYSAGFASAGQPTEEQLQAVGDAGFDQVVYIAMSNSRSAVAGEDAIVKELGMDYVHIPVIWDAPTMTDFYAFASIMQREPDAKTLLHCAANYRASAFAFLYRVIYEQIPVATAKADMNEIWSPNETWRNLIFDVLADNGISPDCDGCDWSPED
;
A
#
# COMPACT_ATOMS: atom_id res chain seq x y z
N MET A 1 4.77 51.89 6.63
CA MET A 1 4.67 50.51 7.16
C MET A 1 5.00 49.57 6.02
N PRO A 2 6.11 48.83 6.02
CA PRO A 2 6.45 47.90 4.97
C PRO A 2 5.82 46.51 5.29
N TYR A 3 5.01 46.00 4.37
CA TYR A 3 4.51 44.63 4.39
C TYR A 3 5.68 43.64 4.16
N ARG A 4 5.99 42.83 5.16
CA ARG A 4 6.88 41.67 5.01
C ARG A 4 6.08 40.55 4.38
N LEU A 5 6.32 40.27 3.10
CA LEU A 5 5.91 39.02 2.44
C LEU A 5 6.73 37.87 3.07
N LEU A 6 6.08 37.05 3.87
CA LEU A 6 6.59 35.74 4.28
C LEU A 6 6.48 34.79 3.09
N PHE A 7 7.59 34.57 2.39
CA PHE A 7 7.73 33.48 1.46
C PHE A 7 7.79 32.18 2.27
N GLY A 8 6.67 31.45 2.30
CA GLY A 8 6.65 30.08 2.78
C GLY A 8 7.53 29.21 1.88
N LEU A 9 8.67 28.77 2.38
CA LEU A 9 9.52 27.78 1.73
C LEU A 9 8.77 26.44 1.77
N MET A 10 8.07 26.06 0.68
CA MET A 10 7.59 24.71 0.48
C MET A 10 8.83 23.81 0.30
N LEU A 11 9.15 23.04 1.33
CA LEU A 11 10.11 21.94 1.22
C LEU A 11 9.51 20.88 0.29
N LEU A 12 9.94 20.88 -0.96
CA LEU A 12 9.72 19.75 -1.87
C LEU A 12 10.49 18.54 -1.29
N PRO A 13 9.90 17.33 -1.22
CA PRO A 13 10.65 16.16 -0.83
C PRO A 13 11.87 16.04 -1.74
N SER A 14 13.04 15.82 -1.16
CA SER A 14 14.27 15.82 -1.93
C SER A 14 14.24 14.67 -2.93
N LEU A 15 14.75 14.86 -4.14
CA LEU A 15 14.90 13.81 -5.15
C LEU A 15 15.64 12.56 -4.60
N ALA A 16 16.49 12.74 -3.58
CA ALA A 16 17.18 11.67 -2.89
C ALA A 16 16.21 10.72 -2.15
N CYS A 17 15.22 11.24 -1.41
CA CYS A 17 14.26 10.43 -0.67
C CYS A 17 13.37 9.59 -1.61
N ALA A 18 12.97 10.15 -2.75
CA ALA A 18 12.20 9.40 -3.76
C ALA A 18 13.02 8.24 -4.37
N ALA A 19 14.33 8.42 -4.54
CA ALA A 19 15.22 7.37 -5.04
C ALA A 19 15.37 6.24 -4.00
N GLU A 20 15.47 6.57 -2.71
CA GLU A 20 15.57 5.57 -1.63
C GLU A 20 14.28 4.76 -1.47
N LEU A 21 13.11 5.37 -1.62
CA LEU A 21 11.83 4.64 -1.63
C LEU A 21 11.74 3.65 -2.80
N ALA A 22 12.24 4.02 -3.97
CA ALA A 22 12.23 3.14 -5.15
C ALA A 22 13.10 1.89 -4.99
N GLU A 23 14.05 1.89 -4.04
CA GLU A 23 14.87 0.72 -3.71
C GLU A 23 14.14 -0.29 -2.80
N ILE A 24 12.99 0.08 -2.20
CA ILE A 24 12.17 -0.87 -1.47
C ILE A 24 11.58 -1.88 -2.46
N ARG A 25 11.65 -3.15 -2.10
CA ARG A 25 11.20 -4.24 -2.96
C ARG A 25 9.79 -3.99 -3.52
N ASN A 26 9.68 -3.96 -4.85
CA ASN A 26 8.40 -3.77 -5.56
C ASN A 26 7.62 -2.55 -5.07
N TYR A 27 8.30 -1.45 -4.73
CA TYR A 27 7.65 -0.21 -4.33
C TYR A 27 6.78 0.35 -5.47
N LYS A 28 5.56 0.73 -5.16
CA LYS A 28 4.62 1.35 -6.10
C LYS A 28 3.89 2.50 -5.42
N ALA A 29 4.09 3.72 -5.90
CA ALA A 29 3.28 4.87 -5.51
C ALA A 29 2.02 4.93 -6.40
N TYR A 30 0.87 5.10 -5.79
CA TYR A 30 -0.43 5.26 -6.48
C TYR A 30 -0.88 6.71 -6.51
N SER A 31 -0.57 7.44 -5.46
CA SER A 31 -0.86 8.88 -5.32
C SER A 31 0.19 9.53 -4.43
N ALA A 32 0.06 10.84 -4.18
CA ALA A 32 0.89 11.54 -3.20
C ALA A 32 0.71 11.00 -1.76
N GLY A 33 -0.48 10.44 -1.46
CA GLY A 33 -0.86 9.95 -0.13
C GLY A 33 -0.86 8.43 0.03
N PHE A 34 -0.64 7.64 -1.04
CA PHE A 34 -0.75 6.19 -0.94
C PHE A 34 0.29 5.46 -1.78
N ALA A 35 1.01 4.54 -1.13
CA ALA A 35 1.95 3.64 -1.78
C ALA A 35 1.87 2.22 -1.19
N SER A 36 2.33 1.22 -1.97
CA SER A 36 2.56 -0.13 -1.46
C SER A 36 3.97 -0.63 -1.75
N ALA A 37 4.42 -1.60 -0.94
CA ALA A 37 5.76 -2.17 -1.06
C ALA A 37 5.86 -3.62 -0.55
N GLY A 38 6.98 -4.28 -0.86
CA GLY A 38 7.48 -5.40 -0.09
C GLY A 38 8.01 -4.94 1.26
N GLN A 39 8.63 -5.84 2.03
CA GLN A 39 9.17 -5.51 3.34
C GLN A 39 10.31 -4.50 3.23
N PRO A 40 10.19 -3.29 3.81
CA PRO A 40 11.31 -2.36 3.93
C PRO A 40 12.35 -2.90 4.92
N THR A 41 13.62 -2.52 4.76
CA THR A 41 14.63 -2.66 5.81
C THR A 41 14.45 -1.56 6.87
N GLU A 42 15.19 -1.64 7.98
CA GLU A 42 15.17 -0.60 9.01
C GLU A 42 15.63 0.76 8.46
N GLU A 43 16.68 0.78 7.62
CA GLU A 43 17.14 2.02 6.96
C GLU A 43 16.09 2.56 5.97
N GLN A 44 15.37 1.68 5.28
CA GLN A 44 14.30 2.09 4.37
C GLN A 44 13.07 2.60 5.12
N LEU A 45 12.78 2.12 6.34
CA LEU A 45 11.73 2.70 7.19
C LEU A 45 12.07 4.15 7.60
N GLN A 46 13.36 4.46 7.82
CA GLN A 46 13.79 5.85 8.02
C GLN A 46 13.47 6.70 6.79
N ALA A 47 13.78 6.22 5.57
CA ALA A 47 13.45 6.93 4.33
C ALA A 47 11.94 7.11 4.13
N VAL A 48 11.11 6.16 4.59
CA VAL A 48 9.64 6.29 4.61
C VAL A 48 9.21 7.46 5.52
N GLY A 49 9.74 7.54 6.73
CA GLY A 49 9.49 8.66 7.65
C GLY A 49 9.95 10.00 7.07
N ASP A 50 11.16 10.07 6.52
CA ASP A 50 11.73 11.28 5.91
C ASP A 50 10.93 11.74 4.67
N ALA A 51 10.26 10.80 3.99
CA ALA A 51 9.34 11.09 2.89
C ALA A 51 7.99 11.63 3.36
N GLY A 52 7.76 11.73 4.67
CA GLY A 52 6.55 12.29 5.27
C GLY A 52 5.36 11.34 5.21
N PHE A 53 5.58 10.04 5.31
CA PHE A 53 4.49 9.10 5.58
C PHE A 53 4.02 9.25 7.01
N ASP A 54 2.70 9.19 7.22
CA ASP A 54 2.06 9.34 8.52
C ASP A 54 1.80 7.98 9.17
N GLN A 55 1.58 6.94 8.35
CA GLN A 55 1.32 5.59 8.86
C GLN A 55 1.90 4.49 7.97
N VAL A 56 2.22 3.37 8.62
CA VAL A 56 2.64 2.12 7.99
C VAL A 56 1.62 1.03 8.35
N VAL A 57 1.05 0.38 7.34
CA VAL A 57 0.15 -0.75 7.50
C VAL A 57 0.85 -2.02 7.02
N TYR A 58 1.17 -2.93 7.95
CA TYR A 58 1.80 -4.20 7.66
C TYR A 58 0.77 -5.32 7.59
N ILE A 59 0.70 -6.04 6.47
CA ILE A 59 -0.30 -7.09 6.25
C ILE A 59 0.28 -8.49 6.01
N ALA A 60 1.53 -8.73 6.40
CA ALA A 60 2.07 -10.08 6.43
C ALA A 60 2.15 -10.61 7.86
N MET A 61 2.49 -11.87 7.99
CA MET A 61 2.69 -12.50 9.30
C MET A 61 3.99 -12.00 9.95
N SER A 62 3.96 -11.65 11.23
CA SER A 62 5.13 -11.17 11.97
C SER A 62 6.28 -12.20 12.08
N ASN A 63 6.00 -13.48 11.88
CA ASN A 63 6.97 -14.55 11.79
C ASN A 63 7.42 -14.85 10.34
N SER A 64 7.09 -13.99 9.38
CA SER A 64 7.59 -14.06 8.01
C SER A 64 9.13 -13.98 8.00
N ARG A 65 9.77 -14.73 7.09
CA ARG A 65 11.25 -14.75 6.99
C ARG A 65 11.85 -13.36 6.71
N SER A 66 11.09 -12.48 6.06
CA SER A 66 11.51 -11.12 5.75
C SER A 66 11.09 -10.09 6.80
N ALA A 67 10.32 -10.46 7.83
CA ALA A 67 9.85 -9.50 8.82
C ALA A 67 11.01 -8.85 9.58
N VAL A 68 10.92 -7.55 9.79
CA VAL A 68 11.87 -6.79 10.62
C VAL A 68 11.46 -6.93 12.08
N ALA A 69 12.41 -7.35 12.92
CA ALA A 69 12.14 -7.52 14.35
C ALA A 69 11.91 -6.14 15.00
N GLY A 70 10.80 -5.99 15.73
CA GLY A 70 10.48 -4.73 16.41
C GLY A 70 10.05 -3.60 15.46
N GLU A 71 9.60 -3.92 14.27
CA GLU A 71 9.16 -2.93 13.26
C GLU A 71 8.15 -1.92 13.82
N ASP A 72 7.23 -2.37 14.66
CA ASP A 72 6.25 -1.49 15.30
C ASP A 72 6.89 -0.43 16.21
N ALA A 73 7.96 -0.77 16.91
CA ALA A 73 8.72 0.18 17.72
C ALA A 73 9.50 1.15 16.84
N ILE A 74 10.19 0.64 15.81
CA ILE A 74 10.96 1.46 14.86
C ILE A 74 10.03 2.49 14.17
N VAL A 75 8.90 2.07 13.63
CA VAL A 75 7.95 2.98 12.95
C VAL A 75 7.43 4.05 13.90
N LYS A 76 7.11 3.70 15.15
CA LYS A 76 6.66 4.67 16.17
C LYS A 76 7.76 5.63 16.61
N GLU A 77 9.01 5.17 16.74
CA GLU A 77 10.15 6.04 17.05
C GLU A 77 10.41 7.07 15.92
N LEU A 78 10.07 6.71 14.68
CA LEU A 78 10.12 7.59 13.51
C LEU A 78 8.93 8.56 13.44
N GLY A 79 7.99 8.50 14.38
CA GLY A 79 6.84 9.40 14.47
C GLY A 79 5.66 9.00 13.60
N MET A 80 5.65 7.80 13.05
CA MET A 80 4.55 7.27 12.23
C MET A 80 3.66 6.33 13.05
N ASP A 81 2.40 6.22 12.67
CA ASP A 81 1.50 5.19 13.20
C ASP A 81 1.78 3.82 12.58
N TYR A 82 1.65 2.77 13.37
CA TYR A 82 1.84 1.39 12.91
C TYR A 82 0.58 0.55 13.15
N VAL A 83 0.10 -0.07 12.08
CA VAL A 83 -1.03 -1.01 12.13
C VAL A 83 -0.60 -2.36 11.55
N HIS A 84 -0.89 -3.44 12.28
CA HIS A 84 -0.62 -4.80 11.81
C HIS A 84 -1.91 -5.60 11.62
N ILE A 85 -2.13 -6.08 10.39
CA ILE A 85 -3.24 -6.96 10.02
C ILE A 85 -2.63 -8.25 9.44
N PRO A 86 -2.50 -9.33 10.21
CA PRO A 86 -1.82 -10.54 9.78
C PRO A 86 -2.67 -11.35 8.78
N VAL A 87 -2.49 -11.10 7.49
CA VAL A 87 -3.21 -11.78 6.41
C VAL A 87 -2.50 -13.08 6.03
N ILE A 88 -3.22 -14.21 6.16
CA ILE A 88 -2.70 -15.53 5.79
C ILE A 88 -2.64 -15.65 4.26
N TRP A 89 -1.45 -16.01 3.72
CA TRP A 89 -1.23 -16.06 2.28
C TRP A 89 -2.19 -17.01 1.54
N ASP A 90 -2.39 -18.22 2.07
CA ASP A 90 -3.18 -19.26 1.44
C ASP A 90 -4.68 -19.22 1.82
N ALA A 91 -5.08 -18.29 2.68
CA ALA A 91 -6.44 -18.11 3.17
C ALA A 91 -6.75 -16.65 3.50
N PRO A 92 -6.55 -15.69 2.59
CA PRO A 92 -6.94 -14.31 2.80
C PRO A 92 -8.46 -14.18 2.84
N THR A 93 -9.00 -13.26 3.63
CA THR A 93 -10.44 -13.09 3.80
C THR A 93 -10.90 -11.68 3.43
N MET A 94 -12.19 -11.53 3.08
CA MET A 94 -12.81 -10.21 2.92
C MET A 94 -12.72 -9.37 4.20
N THR A 95 -12.79 -10.03 5.37
CA THR A 95 -12.63 -9.35 6.68
C THR A 95 -11.27 -8.69 6.81
N ASP A 96 -10.19 -9.33 6.34
CA ASP A 96 -8.85 -8.75 6.34
C ASP A 96 -8.78 -7.50 5.47
N PHE A 97 -9.37 -7.56 4.28
CA PHE A 97 -9.46 -6.41 3.39
C PHE A 97 -10.26 -5.26 4.00
N TYR A 98 -11.44 -5.54 4.55
CA TYR A 98 -12.26 -4.48 5.17
C TYR A 98 -11.65 -3.91 6.44
N ALA A 99 -10.86 -4.68 7.19
CA ALA A 99 -10.07 -4.15 8.29
C ALA A 99 -9.05 -3.10 7.79
N PHE A 100 -8.32 -3.41 6.72
CA PHE A 100 -7.43 -2.45 6.05
C PHE A 100 -8.19 -1.22 5.52
N ALA A 101 -9.27 -1.43 4.78
CA ALA A 101 -10.06 -0.33 4.22
C ALA A 101 -10.59 0.62 5.32
N SER A 102 -10.99 0.07 6.48
CA SER A 102 -11.44 0.85 7.63
C SER A 102 -10.34 1.74 8.22
N ILE A 103 -9.08 1.29 8.21
CA ILE A 103 -7.92 2.10 8.62
C ILE A 103 -7.77 3.29 7.68
N MET A 104 -7.74 3.02 6.36
CA MET A 104 -7.60 4.07 5.35
C MET A 104 -8.71 5.11 5.40
N GLN A 105 -9.96 4.68 5.65
CA GLN A 105 -11.11 5.59 5.71
C GLN A 105 -11.18 6.39 7.01
N ARG A 106 -10.61 5.90 8.10
CA ARG A 106 -10.59 6.63 9.37
C ARG A 106 -9.67 7.84 9.31
N GLU A 107 -8.59 7.76 8.57
CA GLU A 107 -7.60 8.83 8.40
C GLU A 107 -7.31 9.06 6.91
N PRO A 108 -8.29 9.61 6.16
CA PRO A 108 -8.22 9.69 4.69
C PRO A 108 -7.12 10.62 4.17
N ASP A 109 -6.63 11.54 5.01
CA ASP A 109 -5.56 12.48 4.66
C ASP A 109 -4.17 11.95 5.06
N ALA A 110 -4.10 10.84 5.80
CA ALA A 110 -2.83 10.25 6.22
C ALA A 110 -2.10 9.62 5.02
N LYS A 111 -0.84 10.01 4.85
CA LYS A 111 0.02 9.39 3.85
C LYS A 111 0.44 7.99 4.30
N THR A 112 -0.03 6.97 3.59
CA THR A 112 0.04 5.57 4.01
C THR A 112 1.00 4.76 3.14
N LEU A 113 1.91 4.03 3.80
CA LEU A 113 2.61 2.90 3.21
C LEU A 113 1.93 1.59 3.62
N LEU A 114 1.35 0.88 2.66
CA LEU A 114 0.86 -0.49 2.84
C LEU A 114 1.95 -1.47 2.41
N HIS A 115 2.36 -2.39 3.29
CA HIS A 115 3.38 -3.35 2.87
C HIS A 115 3.14 -4.78 3.37
N CYS A 116 3.83 -5.70 2.71
CA CYS A 116 3.91 -7.10 3.09
C CYS A 116 5.31 -7.66 2.75
N ALA A 117 5.51 -8.96 2.64
CA ALA A 117 6.82 -9.54 2.34
C ALA A 117 7.38 -9.17 0.94
N ALA A 118 6.51 -9.10 -0.10
CA ALA A 118 6.93 -8.93 -1.49
C ALA A 118 6.01 -8.00 -2.30
N ASN A 119 5.17 -7.22 -1.66
CA ASN A 119 4.11 -6.39 -2.22
C ASN A 119 2.93 -7.16 -2.87
N TYR A 120 2.89 -8.48 -2.89
CA TYR A 120 1.81 -9.22 -3.55
C TYR A 120 0.45 -9.03 -2.84
N ARG A 121 0.36 -9.28 -1.52
CA ARG A 121 -0.85 -9.01 -0.72
C ARG A 121 -1.20 -7.51 -0.74
N ALA A 122 -0.17 -6.67 -0.55
CA ALA A 122 -0.36 -5.23 -0.44
C ALA A 122 -0.89 -4.63 -1.75
N SER A 123 -0.37 -5.03 -2.91
CA SER A 123 -0.88 -4.55 -4.20
C SER A 123 -2.29 -5.05 -4.50
N ALA A 124 -2.67 -6.26 -4.07
CA ALA A 124 -4.04 -6.74 -4.21
C ALA A 124 -5.02 -5.94 -3.34
N PHE A 125 -4.65 -5.60 -2.10
CA PHE A 125 -5.47 -4.74 -1.24
C PHE A 125 -5.51 -3.30 -1.75
N ALA A 126 -4.38 -2.78 -2.26
CA ALA A 126 -4.34 -1.47 -2.90
C ALA A 126 -5.23 -1.41 -4.15
N PHE A 127 -5.21 -2.46 -4.99
CA PHE A 127 -6.11 -2.59 -6.13
C PHE A 127 -7.57 -2.45 -5.69
N LEU A 128 -8.00 -3.27 -4.72
CA LEU A 128 -9.38 -3.27 -4.22
C LEU A 128 -9.77 -1.92 -3.62
N TYR A 129 -8.92 -1.34 -2.78
CA TYR A 129 -9.19 -0.05 -2.15
C TYR A 129 -9.38 1.06 -3.20
N ARG A 130 -8.48 1.13 -4.16
CA ARG A 130 -8.52 2.15 -5.21
C ARG A 130 -9.74 2.01 -6.12
N VAL A 131 -10.13 0.78 -6.45
CA VAL A 131 -11.35 0.56 -7.25
C VAL A 131 -12.61 0.94 -6.47
N ILE A 132 -12.73 0.52 -5.21
CA ILE A 132 -13.96 0.64 -4.43
C ILE A 132 -14.12 2.06 -3.85
N TYR A 133 -13.07 2.61 -3.25
CA TYR A 133 -13.15 3.86 -2.49
C TYR A 133 -12.62 5.08 -3.24
N GLU A 134 -11.61 4.91 -4.08
CA GLU A 134 -11.07 5.98 -4.92
C GLU A 134 -11.69 6.03 -6.32
N GLN A 135 -12.56 5.05 -6.65
CA GLN A 135 -13.26 4.95 -7.94
C GLN A 135 -12.32 4.92 -9.16
N ILE A 136 -11.12 4.39 -8.96
CA ILE A 136 -10.18 4.15 -10.07
C ILE A 136 -10.73 3.03 -10.96
N PRO A 137 -10.75 3.19 -12.29
CA PRO A 137 -11.21 2.14 -13.19
C PRO A 137 -10.47 0.81 -12.95
N VAL A 138 -11.22 -0.31 -12.98
CA VAL A 138 -10.67 -1.67 -12.77
C VAL A 138 -9.46 -1.92 -13.67
N ALA A 139 -9.53 -1.57 -14.96
CA ALA A 139 -8.43 -1.73 -15.90
C ALA A 139 -7.15 -1.02 -15.45
N THR A 140 -7.28 0.23 -14.97
CA THR A 140 -6.14 1.04 -14.51
C THR A 140 -5.53 0.45 -13.25
N ALA A 141 -6.35 0.16 -12.24
CA ALA A 141 -5.85 -0.40 -10.98
C ALA A 141 -5.24 -1.80 -11.17
N LYS A 142 -5.82 -2.61 -12.09
CA LYS A 142 -5.29 -3.93 -12.45
C LYS A 142 -3.94 -3.82 -13.17
N ALA A 143 -3.78 -2.88 -14.10
CA ALA A 143 -2.51 -2.65 -14.76
C ALA A 143 -1.39 -2.33 -13.74
N ASP A 144 -1.67 -1.46 -12.77
CA ASP A 144 -0.73 -1.14 -11.68
C ASP A 144 -0.37 -2.37 -10.83
N MET A 145 -1.35 -3.23 -10.51
CA MET A 145 -1.10 -4.47 -9.77
C MET A 145 -0.27 -5.46 -10.59
N ASN A 146 -0.54 -5.58 -11.88
CA ASN A 146 0.18 -6.48 -12.78
C ASN A 146 1.65 -6.09 -13.00
N GLU A 147 2.04 -4.83 -12.79
CA GLU A 147 3.46 -4.45 -12.75
C GLU A 147 4.23 -5.15 -11.61
N ILE A 148 3.51 -5.64 -10.61
CA ILE A 148 4.07 -6.29 -9.43
C ILE A 148 3.95 -7.81 -9.53
N TRP A 149 2.76 -8.31 -9.86
CA TRP A 149 2.46 -9.72 -10.02
C TRP A 149 1.07 -9.97 -10.60
N SER A 150 0.82 -11.18 -11.12
CA SER A 150 -0.52 -11.67 -11.47
C SER A 150 -1.06 -12.53 -10.32
N PRO A 151 -2.25 -12.21 -9.75
CA PRO A 151 -2.80 -12.96 -8.63
C PRO A 151 -3.06 -14.44 -8.98
N ASN A 152 -2.60 -15.33 -8.09
CA ASN A 152 -2.97 -16.75 -8.17
C ASN A 152 -4.47 -16.96 -7.90
N GLU A 153 -4.96 -18.20 -8.05
CA GLU A 153 -6.38 -18.51 -7.90
C GLU A 153 -6.96 -18.05 -6.55
N THR A 154 -6.26 -18.28 -5.45
CA THR A 154 -6.70 -17.88 -4.10
C THR A 154 -6.93 -16.36 -4.00
N TRP A 155 -5.97 -15.57 -4.46
CA TRP A 155 -6.04 -14.12 -4.40
C TRP A 155 -6.99 -13.52 -5.44
N ARG A 156 -7.09 -14.14 -6.62
CA ARG A 156 -8.10 -13.78 -7.62
C ARG A 156 -9.52 -14.01 -7.08
N ASN A 157 -9.77 -15.13 -6.41
CA ASN A 157 -11.06 -15.42 -5.82
C ASN A 157 -11.42 -14.38 -4.75
N LEU A 158 -10.49 -14.03 -3.82
CA LEU A 158 -10.71 -12.96 -2.87
C LEU A 158 -11.05 -11.64 -3.58
N ILE A 159 -10.28 -11.26 -4.60
CA ILE A 159 -10.52 -10.04 -5.37
C ILE A 159 -11.94 -10.04 -5.96
N PHE A 160 -12.36 -11.13 -6.57
CA PHE A 160 -13.68 -11.24 -7.19
C PHE A 160 -14.79 -11.18 -6.15
N ASP A 161 -14.63 -11.87 -5.01
CA ASP A 161 -15.60 -11.87 -3.91
C ASP A 161 -15.79 -10.44 -3.35
N VAL A 162 -14.70 -9.72 -3.11
CA VAL A 162 -14.76 -8.33 -2.60
C VAL A 162 -15.36 -7.38 -3.63
N LEU A 163 -15.01 -7.49 -4.91
CA LEU A 163 -15.61 -6.68 -5.97
C LEU A 163 -17.12 -6.95 -6.09
N ALA A 164 -17.51 -8.23 -6.08
CA ALA A 164 -18.92 -8.64 -6.16
C ALA A 164 -19.73 -8.11 -4.96
N ASP A 165 -19.18 -8.15 -3.73
CA ASP A 165 -19.80 -7.60 -2.53
C ASP A 165 -20.05 -6.08 -2.65
N ASN A 166 -19.27 -5.38 -3.47
CA ASN A 166 -19.44 -3.96 -3.78
C ASN A 166 -20.17 -3.69 -5.11
N GLY A 167 -20.72 -4.72 -5.75
CA GLY A 167 -21.47 -4.59 -7.01
C GLY A 167 -20.61 -4.18 -8.21
N ILE A 168 -19.31 -4.47 -8.18
CA ILE A 168 -18.35 -4.12 -9.21
C ILE A 168 -17.98 -5.38 -10.00
N SER A 169 -18.03 -5.32 -11.35
CA SER A 169 -17.52 -6.42 -12.19
C SER A 169 -15.99 -6.39 -12.26
N PRO A 170 -15.33 -7.55 -12.15
CA PRO A 170 -13.90 -7.67 -12.45
C PRO A 170 -13.60 -7.58 -13.95
N ASP A 171 -14.62 -7.71 -14.81
CA ASP A 171 -14.45 -7.69 -16.27
C ASP A 171 -14.16 -6.27 -16.75
N CYS A 172 -13.13 -6.13 -17.58
CA CYS A 172 -12.78 -4.90 -18.24
C CYS A 172 -12.06 -5.17 -19.57
N ASP A 173 -12.07 -4.19 -20.47
CA ASP A 173 -11.36 -4.30 -21.75
C ASP A 173 -9.86 -4.55 -21.49
N GLY A 174 -9.34 -5.67 -21.99
CA GLY A 174 -7.94 -6.07 -21.80
C GLY A 174 -7.60 -6.66 -20.43
N CYS A 175 -8.58 -6.91 -19.57
CA CYS A 175 -8.35 -7.58 -18.29
C CYS A 175 -8.23 -9.09 -18.48
N ASP A 176 -7.01 -9.59 -18.47
CA ASP A 176 -6.72 -11.02 -18.32
C ASP A 176 -6.46 -11.33 -16.84
N TRP A 177 -7.24 -12.24 -16.28
CA TRP A 177 -7.10 -12.73 -14.90
C TRP A 177 -6.53 -14.16 -14.85
N SER A 178 -6.01 -14.65 -15.97
CA SER A 178 -5.32 -15.94 -16.00
C SER A 178 -4.04 -15.82 -15.14
N PRO A 179 -3.72 -16.81 -14.30
CA PRO A 179 -2.44 -16.84 -13.62
C PRO A 179 -1.31 -16.91 -14.65
N GLU A 180 -0.25 -16.19 -14.44
CA GLU A 180 0.98 -16.38 -15.22
C GLU A 180 1.58 -17.74 -14.85
N ASP A 181 1.96 -18.54 -15.88
CA ASP A 181 2.59 -19.87 -15.76
C ASP A 181 4.01 -19.80 -15.16
#